data_8e501cc869fb8bc2e69bd4f8c1301a10
#
_entry.id   8e501cc869fb8bc2e69bd4f8c1301a10
#
_cell.length_a   1.000
_cell.length_b   1.000
_cell.length_c   1.000
_cell.angle_alpha   90.00
_cell.angle_beta   90.00
_cell.angle_gamma   90.00
#
_symmetry.space_group_name_H-M   'P 1'
#
loop_
_entity.id
_entity.type
_entity.pdbx_description
1 polymer ?
#
loop_
_entity_poly.entity_id
_entity_poly.type
_entity_poly.pdbx_seq_one_letter_code
_entity_poly.pdbx_strand_id
1 'polypeptide(L)'
;MLNLGINHAVDSAMYELGLQLEELIDAEPDAGLGNGGLGRLAVCLIDSCATLQLPVTGYGLRYEYGMFTQVIINGEQVEEPDHWLRNGNIWEIERLEYKQVI
;
A
#
# COMPACT_ATOMS: atom_id res chain seq x y z
N MET A 1 4.03 -0.83 10.80
CA MET A 1 4.69 -0.41 12.07
C MET A 1 3.95 -0.96 13.29
N LEU A 2 2.65 -0.70 13.44
CA LEU A 2 1.87 -1.16 14.61
C LEU A 2 1.95 -2.69 14.83
N ASN A 3 1.69 -3.48 13.79
CA ASN A 3 1.70 -4.95 13.89
C ASN A 3 3.08 -5.55 14.18
N LEU A 4 4.16 -4.80 13.94
CA LEU A 4 5.53 -5.20 14.26
C LEU A 4 5.98 -4.69 15.64
N GLY A 5 5.19 -3.87 16.32
CA GLY A 5 5.52 -3.30 17.61
C GLY A 5 6.70 -2.30 17.60
N ILE A 6 7.05 -1.75 16.43
CA ILE A 6 8.22 -0.86 16.26
C ILE A 6 7.84 0.62 16.10
N ASN A 7 6.58 0.97 16.30
CA ASN A 7 6.09 2.32 16.03
C ASN A 7 6.89 3.40 16.80
N HIS A 8 7.08 3.21 18.08
CA HIS A 8 7.83 4.15 18.91
C HIS A 8 9.32 4.29 18.51
N ALA A 9 9.95 3.16 18.14
CA ALA A 9 11.36 3.19 17.70
C ALA A 9 11.52 3.95 16.38
N VAL A 10 10.57 3.78 15.44
CA VAL A 10 10.56 4.51 14.16
C VAL A 10 10.29 5.99 14.39
N ASP A 11 9.33 6.34 15.21
CA ASP A 11 9.02 7.74 15.55
C ASP A 11 10.25 8.45 16.17
N SER A 12 10.89 7.83 17.14
CA SER A 12 12.12 8.37 17.75
C SER A 12 13.25 8.55 16.75
N ALA A 13 13.46 7.58 15.84
CA ALA A 13 14.48 7.67 14.81
C ALA A 13 14.18 8.78 13.79
N MET A 14 12.91 8.97 13.40
CA MET A 14 12.51 10.06 12.50
C MET A 14 12.73 11.42 13.18
N TYR A 15 12.37 11.54 14.46
CA TYR A 15 12.61 12.77 15.23
C TYR A 15 14.11 13.13 15.29
N GLU A 16 14.99 12.15 15.51
CA GLU A 16 16.47 12.36 15.50
C GLU A 16 16.97 12.84 14.13
N LEU A 17 16.32 12.45 13.04
CA LEU A 17 16.62 12.91 11.68
C LEU A 17 15.98 14.28 11.36
N GLY A 18 15.22 14.86 12.26
CA GLY A 18 14.50 16.12 12.05
C GLY A 18 13.26 15.97 11.17
N LEU A 19 12.70 14.77 11.07
CA LEU A 19 11.51 14.44 10.29
C LEU A 19 10.32 14.18 11.20
N GLN A 20 9.10 14.48 10.72
CA GLN A 20 7.85 14.15 11.40
C GLN A 20 7.26 12.90 10.75
N LEU A 21 7.02 11.87 11.55
CA LEU A 21 6.51 10.58 11.05
C LEU A 21 5.15 10.72 10.39
N GLU A 22 4.28 11.56 10.94
CA GLU A 22 2.94 11.81 10.42
C GLU A 22 2.96 12.41 9.01
N GLU A 23 3.86 13.37 8.77
CA GLU A 23 4.02 13.98 7.43
C GLU A 23 4.51 12.97 6.40
N LEU A 24 5.37 12.04 6.82
CA LEU A 24 5.86 10.98 5.94
C LEU A 24 4.77 9.95 5.63
N ILE A 25 3.93 9.61 6.60
CA ILE A 25 2.79 8.72 6.41
C ILE A 25 1.79 9.34 5.43
N ASP A 26 1.50 10.63 5.56
CA ASP A 26 0.58 11.34 4.67
C ASP A 26 1.13 11.51 3.25
N ALA A 27 2.45 11.55 3.09
CA ALA A 27 3.12 11.62 1.79
C ALA A 27 3.23 10.27 1.08
N GLU A 28 3.04 9.16 1.79
CA GLU A 28 3.11 7.81 1.22
C GLU A 28 1.92 7.55 0.29
N PRO A 29 2.16 7.18 -0.98
CA PRO A 29 1.06 6.86 -1.89
C PRO A 29 0.36 5.57 -1.46
N ASP A 30 -0.94 5.50 -1.70
CA ASP A 30 -1.72 4.29 -1.45
C ASP A 30 -1.28 3.13 -2.36
N ALA A 31 -1.21 1.92 -1.80
CA ALA A 31 -0.97 0.73 -2.58
C ALA A 31 -2.17 0.40 -3.48
N GLY A 32 -1.91 0.08 -4.74
CA GLY A 32 -2.92 -0.24 -5.75
C GLY A 32 -3.47 -1.66 -5.62
N LEU A 33 -4.08 -1.99 -4.49
CA LEU A 33 -4.56 -3.34 -4.14
C LEU A 33 -5.98 -3.64 -4.64
N GLY A 34 -6.62 -2.73 -5.36
CA GLY A 34 -7.96 -2.92 -5.90
C GLY A 34 -8.49 -1.68 -6.59
N ASN A 35 -9.71 -1.75 -7.08
CA ASN A 35 -10.35 -0.70 -7.87
C ASN A 35 -11.58 -0.09 -7.15
N GLY A 36 -11.56 0.33 -5.77
CA GLY A 36 -12.64 0.97 -5.03
C GLY A 36 -13.02 0.23 -3.75
N GLY A 37 -14.30 0.34 -3.34
CA GLY A 37 -14.77 -0.12 -2.03
C GLY A 37 -14.59 -1.60 -1.77
N LEU A 38 -14.79 -2.45 -2.77
CA LEU A 38 -14.63 -3.90 -2.64
C LEU A 38 -13.17 -4.28 -2.33
N GLY A 39 -12.24 -3.74 -3.11
CA GLY A 39 -10.80 -3.96 -2.90
C GLY A 39 -10.33 -3.37 -1.57
N ARG A 40 -10.79 -2.17 -1.23
CA ARG A 40 -10.44 -1.54 0.05
C ARG A 40 -10.97 -2.32 1.25
N LEU A 41 -12.17 -2.87 1.17
CA LEU A 41 -12.72 -3.72 2.22
C LEU A 41 -11.87 -4.98 2.43
N ALA A 42 -11.45 -5.64 1.35
CA ALA A 42 -10.57 -6.80 1.43
C ALA A 42 -9.24 -6.47 2.14
N VAL A 43 -8.62 -5.33 1.81
CA VAL A 43 -7.40 -4.84 2.47
C VAL A 43 -7.64 -4.64 3.97
N CYS A 44 -8.72 -3.98 4.36
CA CYS A 44 -9.04 -3.75 5.77
C CYS A 44 -9.28 -5.06 6.55
N LEU A 45 -9.92 -6.05 5.92
CA LEU A 45 -10.14 -7.35 6.54
C LEU A 45 -8.85 -8.13 6.73
N ILE A 46 -7.95 -8.14 5.74
CA ILE A 46 -6.63 -8.79 5.85
C ILE A 46 -5.77 -8.09 6.91
N ASP A 47 -5.76 -6.77 6.95
CA ASP A 47 -5.05 -6.00 8.00
C ASP A 47 -5.59 -6.32 9.40
N SER A 48 -6.90 -6.42 9.56
CA SER A 48 -7.54 -6.83 10.81
C SER A 48 -7.13 -8.26 11.22
N CYS A 49 -7.08 -9.19 10.26
CA CYS A 49 -6.60 -10.54 10.50
C CYS A 49 -5.13 -10.55 10.95
N ALA A 50 -4.27 -9.74 10.32
CA ALA A 50 -2.88 -9.61 10.73
C ALA A 50 -2.75 -9.04 12.15
N THR A 51 -3.54 -8.03 12.49
CA THR A 51 -3.59 -7.44 13.84
C THR A 51 -4.00 -8.47 14.90
N LEU A 52 -4.94 -9.35 14.58
CA LEU A 52 -5.40 -10.42 15.44
C LEU A 52 -4.52 -11.68 15.38
N GLN A 53 -3.44 -11.67 14.62
CA GLN A 53 -2.53 -12.80 14.40
C GLN A 53 -3.23 -14.07 13.87
N LEU A 54 -4.24 -13.87 13.02
CA LEU A 54 -4.95 -14.97 12.37
C LEU A 54 -4.20 -15.44 11.11
N PRO A 55 -4.05 -16.76 10.88
CA PRO A 55 -3.37 -17.31 9.71
C PRO A 55 -4.29 -17.26 8.47
N VAL A 56 -4.47 -16.07 7.89
CA VAL A 56 -5.34 -15.85 6.73
C VAL A 56 -4.52 -15.50 5.51
N THR A 57 -4.83 -16.14 4.38
CA THR A 57 -4.24 -15.83 3.07
C THR A 57 -5.32 -15.34 2.12
N GLY A 58 -5.14 -14.17 1.57
CA GLY A 58 -5.98 -13.64 0.50
C GLY A 58 -5.40 -13.97 -0.89
N TYR A 59 -6.28 -14.22 -1.85
CA TYR A 59 -5.91 -14.42 -3.25
C TYR A 59 -6.49 -13.28 -4.08
N GLY A 60 -5.70 -12.71 -4.96
CA GLY A 60 -6.11 -11.56 -5.75
C GLY A 60 -5.23 -11.30 -6.95
N LEU A 61 -5.50 -10.22 -7.64
CA LEU A 61 -4.71 -9.76 -8.77
C LEU A 61 -3.65 -8.76 -8.31
N ARG A 62 -2.48 -8.86 -8.90
CA ARG A 62 -1.45 -7.84 -8.81
C ARG A 62 -1.65 -6.84 -9.94
N TYR A 63 -2.31 -5.73 -9.66
CA TYR A 63 -2.52 -4.68 -10.65
C TYR A 63 -1.22 -3.96 -10.96
N GLU A 64 -0.94 -3.71 -12.23
CA GLU A 64 0.21 -2.92 -12.67
C GLU A 64 0.04 -1.44 -12.31
N TYR A 65 -1.19 -0.94 -12.39
CA TYR A 65 -1.56 0.42 -12.04
C TYR A 65 -2.61 0.41 -10.95
N GLY A 66 -2.61 1.44 -10.10
CA GLY A 66 -3.74 1.74 -9.22
C GLY A 66 -4.97 2.18 -10.00
N MET A 67 -6.00 2.65 -9.31
CA MET A 67 -7.25 3.05 -9.97
C MET A 67 -6.99 4.21 -10.97
N PHE A 68 -6.50 5.32 -10.50
CA PHE A 68 -5.93 6.44 -11.28
C PHE A 68 -5.41 7.52 -10.30
N THR A 69 -4.51 8.36 -10.78
CA THR A 69 -4.12 9.59 -10.10
C THR A 69 -5.04 10.72 -10.53
N GLN A 70 -5.70 11.37 -9.57
CA GLN A 70 -6.55 12.53 -9.85
C GLN A 70 -5.71 13.80 -9.96
N VAL A 71 -5.80 14.48 -11.09
CA VAL A 71 -5.20 15.79 -11.32
C VAL A 71 -6.33 16.78 -11.65
N ILE A 72 -6.27 17.98 -11.11
CA ILE A 72 -7.22 19.06 -11.44
C ILE A 72 -6.54 20.07 -12.34
N ILE A 73 -7.00 20.17 -13.57
CA ILE A 73 -6.49 21.13 -14.56
C ILE A 73 -7.63 22.03 -14.99
N ASN A 74 -7.47 23.35 -14.81
CA ASN A 74 -8.48 24.36 -15.14
C ASN A 74 -9.86 24.12 -14.49
N GLY A 75 -9.88 23.51 -13.30
CA GLY A 75 -11.11 23.20 -12.58
C GLY A 75 -11.78 21.87 -12.99
N GLU A 76 -11.21 21.13 -13.91
CA GLU A 76 -11.71 19.83 -14.37
C GLU A 76 -10.79 18.70 -13.90
N GLN A 77 -11.40 17.54 -13.58
CA GLN A 77 -10.65 16.35 -13.26
C GLN A 77 -10.00 15.76 -14.51
N VAL A 78 -8.71 15.49 -14.40
CA VAL A 78 -7.94 14.71 -15.38
C VAL A 78 -7.43 13.45 -14.68
N GLU A 79 -7.62 12.31 -15.31
CA GLU A 79 -7.19 11.00 -14.80
C GLU A 79 -5.86 10.62 -15.43
N GLU A 80 -4.86 10.34 -14.59
CA GLU A 80 -3.55 9.87 -15.02
C GLU A 80 -3.28 8.46 -14.48
N PRO A 81 -2.42 7.65 -15.13
CA PRO A 81 -2.04 6.34 -14.61
C PRO A 81 -1.39 6.44 -13.23
N ASP A 82 -1.88 5.67 -12.28
CA ASP A 82 -1.29 5.57 -10.95
C ASP A 82 -0.16 4.51 -10.96
N HIS A 83 1.08 4.98 -11.02
CA HIS A 83 2.29 4.15 -11.04
C HIS A 83 2.71 3.75 -9.60
N TRP A 84 1.84 3.14 -8.85
CA TRP A 84 2.08 2.79 -7.45
C TRP A 84 3.27 1.87 -7.19
N LEU A 85 3.71 1.12 -8.21
CA LEU A 85 4.89 0.22 -8.16
C LEU A 85 6.19 0.86 -8.65
N ARG A 86 6.18 2.16 -8.99
CA ARG A 86 7.36 2.84 -9.57
C ARG A 86 8.62 2.68 -8.72
N ASN A 87 8.49 2.75 -7.40
CA ASN A 87 9.61 2.63 -6.46
C ASN A 87 9.76 1.20 -5.89
N GLY A 88 9.12 0.22 -6.51
CA GLY A 88 9.06 -1.15 -6.02
C GLY A 88 8.05 -1.32 -4.88
N ASN A 89 7.99 -2.53 -4.34
CA ASN A 89 7.13 -2.87 -3.21
C ASN A 89 7.91 -3.76 -2.25
N ILE A 90 8.29 -3.23 -1.10
CA ILE A 90 9.09 -3.93 -0.08
C ILE A 90 8.36 -5.14 0.54
N TRP A 91 7.05 -5.20 0.39
CA TRP A 91 6.20 -6.28 0.92
C TRP A 91 5.97 -7.39 -0.11
N GLU A 92 6.52 -7.26 -1.32
CA GLU A 92 6.35 -8.20 -2.41
C GLU A 92 7.56 -9.12 -2.53
N ILE A 93 7.28 -10.41 -2.61
CA ILE A 93 8.29 -11.44 -2.90
C ILE A 93 7.85 -12.19 -4.16
N GLU A 94 8.58 -12.02 -5.26
CA GLU A 94 8.30 -12.72 -6.50
C GLU A 94 8.73 -14.18 -6.41
N ARG A 95 7.84 -15.09 -6.87
CA ARG A 95 8.06 -16.53 -6.84
C ARG A 95 7.89 -17.12 -8.25
N LEU A 96 8.90 -16.86 -9.07
CA LEU A 96 8.93 -17.29 -10.50
C LEU A 96 8.81 -18.81 -10.67
N GLU A 97 9.27 -19.60 -9.70
CA GLU A 97 9.20 -21.04 -9.70
C GLU A 97 7.76 -21.60 -9.69
N TYR A 98 6.78 -20.79 -9.30
CA TYR A 98 5.36 -21.15 -9.31
C TYR A 98 4.57 -20.58 -10.48
N LYS A 99 5.28 -20.00 -11.46
CA LYS A 99 4.62 -19.44 -12.64
C LYS A 99 3.83 -20.49 -13.39
N GLN A 100 2.55 -20.23 -13.63
CA GLN A 100 1.67 -21.05 -14.47
C GLN A 100 1.46 -20.32 -15.81
N VAL A 101 1.56 -21.07 -16.91
CA VAL A 101 1.23 -20.56 -18.24
C VAL A 101 -0.22 -20.95 -18.52
N ILE A 102 -1.05 -19.97 -18.80
CA ILE A 102 -2.47 -20.14 -19.13
C ILE A 102 -2.61 -20.10 -20.65
#